data_16fc68ef08aedb8cd4994cd6c62a0809
#
_entry.id   16fc68ef08aedb8cd4994cd6c62a0809
#
_cell.length_a   1.000
_cell.length_b   1.000
_cell.length_c   1.000
_cell.angle_alpha   90.00
_cell.angle_beta   90.00
_cell.angle_gamma   90.00
#
_symmetry.space_group_name_H-M   'P 1'
#
loop_
_entity.id
_entity.type
_entity.pdbx_description
1 polymer ?
#
loop_
_entity_poly.entity_id
_entity_poly.type
_entity_poly.pdbx_seq_one_letter_code
_entity_poly.pdbx_strand_id
1 'polypeptide(L)'
;NKLFQLPITYYTEADQWSNSPGLRADKIVTDKPVTSRCLECHTSFAEAISGPPLEPMEFDHNKIILGVDCERCHGPGARHVEFQTKNPQEKSAKFIVNPASLSRQLQLDACALCHGSNLKKTKPSFQFTTGKNLADYFTISSLNDNAVNNGNIDVHGNQYGLMAASKCFRMSQQL
;
A
#
# COMPACT_ATOMS: atom_id res chain seq x y z
N ASN A 1 6.47 -16.60 -15.02
CA ASN A 1 5.95 -15.25 -14.68
C ASN A 1 5.45 -15.15 -13.23
N LYS A 2 5.60 -16.21 -12.41
CA LYS A 2 5.34 -16.17 -10.97
C LYS A 2 6.55 -15.61 -10.23
N LEU A 3 6.27 -14.80 -9.21
CA LEU A 3 7.25 -14.30 -8.25
C LEU A 3 7.06 -15.04 -6.93
N PHE A 4 8.15 -15.32 -6.23
CA PHE A 4 8.12 -15.96 -4.92
C PHE A 4 8.92 -15.16 -3.90
N GLN A 5 8.44 -15.14 -2.66
CA GLN A 5 9.17 -14.53 -1.57
C GLN A 5 10.37 -15.42 -1.21
N LEU A 6 11.57 -14.82 -1.17
CA LEU A 6 12.74 -15.51 -0.67
C LEU A 6 12.61 -15.81 0.83
N PRO A 7 13.16 -16.93 1.31
CA PRO A 7 13.07 -17.27 2.74
C PRO A 7 13.92 -16.40 3.66
N ILE A 8 14.89 -15.69 3.08
CA ILE A 8 15.81 -14.80 3.82
C ILE A 8 15.79 -13.41 3.23
N THR A 9 15.99 -12.41 4.09
CA THR A 9 16.06 -10.98 3.76
C THR A 9 17.28 -10.38 4.43
N TYR A 10 18.00 -9.53 3.70
CA TYR A 10 19.05 -8.69 4.26
C TYR A 10 18.45 -7.39 4.80
N TYR A 11 18.64 -7.14 6.07
CA TYR A 11 18.17 -5.93 6.76
C TYR A 11 19.30 -4.92 6.79
N THR A 12 19.23 -3.92 5.93
CA THR A 12 20.29 -2.92 5.73
C THR A 12 20.60 -2.10 6.98
N GLU A 13 19.59 -1.75 7.76
CA GLU A 13 19.78 -0.99 9.01
C GLU A 13 20.50 -1.79 10.09
N ALA A 14 20.27 -3.09 10.13
CA ALA A 14 20.88 -4.00 11.09
C ALA A 14 22.16 -4.67 10.57
N ASP A 15 22.48 -4.45 9.28
CA ASP A 15 23.63 -5.06 8.58
C ASP A 15 23.67 -6.59 8.74
N GLN A 16 22.51 -7.26 8.59
CA GLN A 16 22.42 -8.70 8.82
C GLN A 16 21.34 -9.37 7.97
N TRP A 17 21.57 -10.67 7.74
CA TRP A 17 20.58 -11.58 7.17
C TRP A 17 19.66 -12.12 8.26
N SER A 18 18.37 -12.20 7.97
CA SER A 18 17.38 -12.83 8.83
C SER A 18 16.26 -13.44 8.01
N ASN A 19 15.32 -14.11 8.65
CA ASN A 19 14.14 -14.65 7.98
C ASN A 19 13.31 -13.52 7.37
N SER A 20 12.78 -13.78 6.21
CA SER A 20 11.85 -12.86 5.57
C SER A 20 10.58 -12.69 6.41
N PRO A 21 9.99 -11.48 6.44
CA PRO A 21 8.79 -11.19 7.23
C PRO A 21 7.66 -12.18 6.94
N GLY A 22 7.01 -12.66 8.01
CA GLY A 22 5.92 -13.61 7.93
C GLY A 22 6.33 -15.06 7.57
N LEU A 23 7.62 -15.37 7.59
CA LEU A 23 8.14 -16.73 7.48
C LEU A 23 8.69 -17.21 8.82
N ARG A 24 8.50 -18.48 9.11
CA ARG A 24 8.97 -19.11 10.35
C ARG A 24 10.46 -19.39 10.28
N ALA A 25 11.15 -19.26 11.42
CA ALA A 25 12.58 -19.53 11.53
C ALA A 25 12.93 -21.03 11.47
N ASP A 26 11.97 -21.89 11.82
CA ASP A 26 12.15 -23.34 11.90
C ASP A 26 11.81 -24.08 10.60
N LYS A 27 11.41 -23.35 9.55
CA LYS A 27 11.03 -23.95 8.26
C LYS A 27 11.47 -23.06 7.09
N ILE A 28 12.24 -23.65 6.18
CA ILE A 28 12.56 -23.00 4.90
C ILE A 28 11.34 -23.13 3.97
N VAL A 29 10.77 -22.00 3.57
CA VAL A 29 9.64 -21.91 2.65
C VAL A 29 10.12 -21.18 1.40
N THR A 30 10.12 -21.86 0.26
CA THR A 30 10.60 -21.32 -1.02
C THR A 30 9.50 -21.15 -2.06
N ASP A 31 8.29 -21.54 -1.72
CA ASP A 31 7.13 -21.61 -2.60
C ASP A 31 6.00 -20.65 -2.21
N LYS A 32 6.29 -19.66 -1.35
CA LYS A 32 5.32 -18.62 -0.99
C LYS A 32 5.16 -17.63 -2.14
N PRO A 33 4.01 -17.65 -2.87
CA PRO A 33 3.83 -16.79 -4.02
C PRO A 33 3.67 -15.33 -3.61
N VAL A 34 4.21 -14.44 -4.42
CA VAL A 34 3.92 -13.00 -4.35
C VAL A 34 2.60 -12.77 -5.08
N THR A 35 1.60 -12.28 -4.36
CA THR A 35 0.30 -11.93 -4.92
C THR A 35 0.27 -10.47 -5.38
N SER A 36 -0.75 -10.11 -6.14
CA SER A 36 -0.97 -8.72 -6.51
C SER A 36 -1.13 -7.80 -5.28
N ARG A 37 -1.64 -8.32 -4.15
CA ARG A 37 -1.74 -7.54 -2.92
C ARG A 37 -0.36 -7.19 -2.35
N CYS A 38 0.62 -8.09 -2.45
CA CYS A 38 2.00 -7.78 -2.06
C CYS A 38 2.55 -6.62 -2.91
N LEU A 39 2.35 -6.71 -4.22
CA LEU A 39 2.85 -5.70 -5.15
C LEU A 39 2.15 -4.34 -5.00
N GLU A 40 0.87 -4.30 -4.62
CA GLU A 40 0.17 -3.03 -4.36
C GLU A 40 0.84 -2.17 -3.28
N CYS A 41 1.53 -2.78 -2.31
CA CYS A 41 2.22 -2.07 -1.25
C CYS A 41 3.72 -1.88 -1.53
N HIS A 42 4.31 -2.76 -2.36
CA HIS A 42 5.76 -2.81 -2.56
C HIS A 42 6.22 -2.30 -3.92
N THR A 43 5.29 -1.96 -4.81
CA THR A 43 5.58 -1.41 -6.15
C THR A 43 4.64 -0.25 -6.48
N SER A 44 5.04 0.58 -7.44
CA SER A 44 4.17 1.63 -7.97
C SER A 44 3.13 1.05 -8.92
N PHE A 45 3.49 0.01 -9.67
CA PHE A 45 2.59 -0.69 -10.59
C PHE A 45 3.09 -2.10 -10.89
N ALA A 46 2.15 -3.02 -11.19
CA ALA A 46 2.43 -4.32 -11.77
C ALA A 46 1.25 -4.77 -12.63
N GLU A 47 1.54 -5.14 -13.88
CA GLU A 47 0.52 -5.69 -14.78
C GLU A 47 0.37 -7.19 -14.57
N ALA A 48 -0.85 -7.62 -14.21
CA ALA A 48 -1.19 -9.03 -14.12
C ALA A 48 -1.43 -9.63 -15.50
N ILE A 49 -0.86 -10.82 -15.75
CA ILE A 49 -1.03 -11.57 -17.00
C ILE A 49 -2.14 -12.61 -16.84
N SER A 50 -2.18 -13.30 -15.71
CA SER A 50 -3.12 -14.38 -15.46
C SER A 50 -3.41 -14.57 -13.98
N GLY A 51 -4.45 -15.33 -13.69
CA GLY A 51 -4.88 -15.69 -12.35
C GLY A 51 -6.27 -15.17 -11.99
N PRO A 52 -6.74 -15.42 -10.76
CA PRO A 52 -8.02 -14.93 -10.30
C PRO A 52 -8.09 -13.40 -10.40
N PRO A 53 -9.21 -12.82 -10.85
CA PRO A 53 -9.30 -11.38 -11.12
C PRO A 53 -8.89 -10.46 -9.96
N LEU A 54 -9.16 -10.89 -8.72
CA LEU A 54 -8.82 -10.10 -7.53
C LEU A 54 -7.44 -10.45 -6.95
N GLU A 55 -6.93 -11.66 -7.18
CA GLU A 55 -5.66 -12.13 -6.61
C GLU A 55 -4.78 -12.80 -7.67
N PRO A 56 -4.42 -12.10 -8.76
CA PRO A 56 -3.48 -12.64 -9.72
C PRO A 56 -2.11 -12.88 -9.08
N MET A 57 -1.41 -13.90 -9.58
CA MET A 57 -0.08 -14.31 -9.11
C MET A 57 0.95 -14.40 -10.24
N GLU A 58 0.57 -14.04 -11.46
CA GLU A 58 1.48 -13.98 -12.60
C GLU A 58 1.50 -12.58 -13.19
N PHE A 59 2.70 -12.06 -13.42
CA PHE A 59 2.92 -10.67 -13.80
C PHE A 59 3.85 -10.56 -15.00
N ASP A 60 3.65 -9.52 -15.79
CA ASP A 60 4.59 -9.12 -16.84
C ASP A 60 5.79 -8.43 -16.19
N HIS A 61 6.95 -9.09 -16.17
CA HIS A 61 8.16 -8.56 -15.52
C HIS A 61 8.65 -7.26 -16.16
N ASN A 62 8.31 -7.01 -17.42
CA ASN A 62 8.67 -5.76 -18.11
C ASN A 62 7.74 -4.61 -17.76
N LYS A 63 6.65 -4.89 -17.04
CA LYS A 63 5.63 -3.91 -16.67
C LYS A 63 5.45 -3.84 -15.14
N ILE A 64 6.51 -4.10 -14.41
CA ILE A 64 6.58 -3.86 -12.97
C ILE A 64 7.41 -2.60 -12.75
N ILE A 65 6.82 -1.60 -12.11
CA ILE A 65 7.54 -0.40 -11.64
C ILE A 65 7.93 -0.65 -10.20
N LEU A 66 9.19 -1.05 -10.00
CA LEU A 66 9.72 -1.41 -8.69
C LEU A 66 9.80 -0.21 -7.74
N GLY A 67 9.57 -0.48 -6.48
CA GLY A 67 9.54 0.54 -5.43
C GLY A 67 8.24 1.35 -5.43
N VAL A 68 8.10 2.20 -4.43
CA VAL A 68 6.97 3.12 -4.27
C VAL A 68 7.45 4.51 -4.67
N ASP A 69 7.04 4.98 -5.83
CA ASP A 69 7.39 6.30 -6.35
C ASP A 69 6.32 7.36 -6.05
N CYS A 70 6.55 8.58 -6.54
CA CYS A 70 5.67 9.72 -6.31
C CYS A 70 4.24 9.46 -6.82
N GLU A 71 4.11 8.77 -7.95
CA GLU A 71 2.82 8.52 -8.59
C GLU A 71 1.91 7.60 -7.76
N ARG A 72 2.50 6.77 -6.88
CA ARG A 72 1.72 5.90 -6.01
C ARG A 72 0.85 6.68 -5.02
N CYS A 73 1.35 7.84 -4.57
CA CYS A 73 0.65 8.71 -3.62
C CYS A 73 -0.01 9.92 -4.31
N HIS A 74 0.57 10.39 -5.42
CA HIS A 74 0.11 11.61 -6.07
C HIS A 74 -0.71 11.36 -7.35
N GLY A 75 -0.82 10.11 -7.78
CA GLY A 75 -1.44 9.74 -9.05
C GLY A 75 -0.53 10.01 -10.26
N PRO A 76 -1.01 9.72 -11.48
CA PRO A 76 -0.21 9.83 -12.71
C PRO A 76 0.35 11.23 -12.92
N GLY A 77 1.69 11.35 -13.03
CA GLY A 77 2.41 12.62 -13.04
C GLY A 77 2.70 13.21 -14.42
N ALA A 78 2.53 12.46 -15.51
CA ALA A 78 2.95 12.89 -16.85
C ALA A 78 2.37 14.27 -17.25
N ARG A 79 1.07 14.48 -17.05
CA ARG A 79 0.42 15.78 -17.35
C ARG A 79 0.89 16.90 -16.42
N HIS A 80 1.20 16.58 -15.19
CA HIS A 80 1.77 17.51 -14.23
C HIS A 80 3.14 17.98 -14.68
N VAL A 81 4.03 17.07 -15.02
CA VAL A 81 5.37 17.37 -15.50
C VAL A 81 5.32 18.20 -16.79
N GLU A 82 4.49 17.80 -17.76
CA GLU A 82 4.30 18.56 -19.01
C GLU A 82 3.84 19.99 -18.74
N PHE A 83 2.83 20.15 -17.87
CA PHE A 83 2.28 21.46 -17.55
C PHE A 83 3.32 22.36 -16.85
N GLN A 84 4.02 21.87 -15.83
CA GLN A 84 4.99 22.66 -15.09
C GLN A 84 6.22 23.00 -15.93
N THR A 85 6.62 22.11 -16.83
CA THR A 85 7.71 22.40 -17.78
C THR A 85 7.36 23.54 -18.72
N LYS A 86 6.10 23.59 -19.20
CA LYS A 86 5.61 24.67 -20.08
C LYS A 86 5.30 25.96 -19.31
N ASN A 87 5.05 25.89 -18.00
CA ASN A 87 4.62 27.01 -17.16
C ASN A 87 5.49 27.12 -15.90
N PRO A 88 6.80 27.41 -16.01
CA PRO A 88 7.73 27.37 -14.89
C PRO A 88 7.46 28.42 -13.81
N GLN A 89 6.66 29.45 -14.11
CA GLN A 89 6.24 30.47 -13.15
C GLN A 89 4.99 30.11 -12.35
N GLU A 90 4.26 29.06 -12.78
CA GLU A 90 3.10 28.57 -12.05
C GLU A 90 3.55 27.87 -10.76
N LYS A 91 3.02 28.34 -9.61
CA LYS A 91 3.37 27.81 -8.29
C LYS A 91 2.40 26.75 -7.79
N SER A 92 1.20 26.69 -8.36
CA SER A 92 0.21 25.71 -7.96
C SER A 92 0.40 24.39 -8.74
N ALA A 93 0.35 23.29 -8.02
CA ALA A 93 0.36 21.96 -8.62
C ALA A 93 -0.94 21.76 -9.44
N LYS A 94 -0.80 21.46 -10.73
CA LYS A 94 -1.91 21.14 -11.63
C LYS A 94 -1.78 19.69 -12.10
N PHE A 95 -2.92 19.04 -12.35
CA PHE A 95 -3.00 17.67 -12.89
C PHE A 95 -2.31 16.59 -12.03
N ILE A 96 -2.24 16.84 -10.74
CA ILE A 96 -1.70 15.90 -9.74
C ILE A 96 -2.48 16.06 -8.44
N VAL A 97 -2.56 15.01 -7.66
CA VAL A 97 -3.21 15.05 -6.35
C VAL A 97 -2.24 15.62 -5.31
N ASN A 98 -2.68 16.64 -4.58
CA ASN A 98 -2.01 17.05 -3.35
C ASN A 98 -2.74 16.41 -2.16
N PRO A 99 -2.17 15.38 -1.50
CA PRO A 99 -2.83 14.73 -0.37
C PRO A 99 -3.21 15.70 0.75
N ALA A 100 -2.41 16.74 1.02
CA ALA A 100 -2.70 17.72 2.05
C ALA A 100 -3.98 18.56 1.79
N SER A 101 -4.46 18.61 0.55
CA SER A 101 -5.71 19.31 0.20
C SER A 101 -6.95 18.42 0.27
N LEU A 102 -6.78 17.14 0.53
CA LEU A 102 -7.88 16.18 0.63
C LEU A 102 -8.56 16.26 2.00
N SER A 103 -9.78 15.76 2.08
CA SER A 103 -10.41 15.55 3.38
C SER A 103 -9.60 14.57 4.21
N ARG A 104 -9.70 14.67 5.52
CA ARG A 104 -9.00 13.82 6.49
C ARG A 104 -9.16 12.33 6.17
N GLN A 105 -10.38 11.90 5.81
CA GLN A 105 -10.63 10.50 5.45
C GLN A 105 -9.86 10.08 4.19
N LEU A 106 -9.86 10.89 3.16
CA LEU A 106 -9.15 10.57 1.92
C LEU A 106 -7.62 10.60 2.08
N GLN A 107 -7.10 11.43 3.00
CA GLN A 107 -5.69 11.39 3.38
C GLN A 107 -5.34 10.05 4.04
N LEU A 108 -6.19 9.59 4.97
CA LEU A 108 -6.04 8.31 5.62
C LEU A 108 -6.15 7.14 4.65
N ASP A 109 -7.10 7.19 3.73
CA ASP A 109 -7.33 6.15 2.74
C ASP A 109 -6.09 5.91 1.88
N ALA A 110 -5.36 6.97 1.54
CA ALA A 110 -4.09 6.86 0.82
C ALA A 110 -3.04 6.07 1.60
N CYS A 111 -2.94 6.29 2.92
CA CYS A 111 -2.04 5.53 3.79
C CYS A 111 -2.54 4.11 4.06
N ALA A 112 -3.85 3.95 4.23
CA ALA A 112 -4.48 2.70 4.58
C ALA A 112 -4.31 1.62 3.50
N LEU A 113 -4.16 2.00 2.24
CA LEU A 113 -3.86 1.06 1.16
C LEU A 113 -2.70 0.11 1.53
N CYS A 114 -1.63 0.63 2.12
CA CYS A 114 -0.46 -0.14 2.52
C CYS A 114 -0.46 -0.48 4.02
N HIS A 115 -1.01 0.41 4.86
CA HIS A 115 -0.96 0.33 6.31
C HIS A 115 -2.27 -0.14 6.97
N GLY A 116 -3.23 -0.61 6.18
CA GLY A 116 -4.46 -1.25 6.65
C GLY A 116 -4.42 -2.77 6.46
N SER A 117 -4.08 -3.53 7.50
CA SER A 117 -3.80 -4.97 7.40
C SER A 117 -4.98 -5.84 6.92
N ASN A 118 -6.21 -5.44 7.18
CA ASN A 118 -7.40 -6.25 6.94
C ASN A 118 -8.22 -5.78 5.73
N LEU A 119 -7.55 -5.35 4.68
CA LEU A 119 -8.21 -4.96 3.44
C LEU A 119 -8.47 -6.17 2.55
N LYS A 120 -9.73 -6.49 2.31
CA LYS A 120 -10.14 -7.50 1.34
C LYS A 120 -10.55 -6.81 0.04
N LYS A 121 -9.89 -7.12 -1.05
CA LYS A 121 -10.18 -6.50 -2.36
C LYS A 121 -11.58 -6.82 -2.87
N THR A 122 -12.23 -5.81 -3.41
CA THR A 122 -13.49 -5.91 -4.17
C THR A 122 -13.30 -5.54 -5.64
N LYS A 123 -12.15 -4.96 -5.98
CA LYS A 123 -11.75 -4.60 -7.35
C LYS A 123 -10.32 -5.07 -7.64
N PRO A 124 -9.93 -5.20 -8.92
CA PRO A 124 -8.57 -5.52 -9.32
C PRO A 124 -7.53 -4.58 -8.72
N SER A 125 -6.30 -5.08 -8.57
CA SER A 125 -5.18 -4.31 -8.04
C SER A 125 -4.85 -3.10 -8.89
N PHE A 126 -4.24 -2.09 -8.26
CA PHE A 126 -3.81 -0.83 -8.86
C PHE A 126 -4.93 0.06 -9.43
N GLN A 127 -6.20 -0.24 -9.16
CA GLN A 127 -7.31 0.63 -9.53
C GLN A 127 -7.58 1.75 -8.51
N PHE A 128 -7.21 1.55 -7.25
CA PHE A 128 -7.28 2.61 -6.26
C PHE A 128 -6.22 3.66 -6.55
N THR A 129 -6.63 4.92 -6.52
CA THR A 129 -5.77 6.10 -6.62
C THR A 129 -6.07 7.06 -5.48
N THR A 130 -5.06 7.73 -4.98
CA THR A 130 -5.21 8.76 -3.92
C THR A 130 -6.28 9.79 -4.30
N GLY A 131 -7.11 10.15 -3.32
CA GLY A 131 -8.25 11.04 -3.52
C GLY A 131 -9.57 10.32 -3.83
N LYS A 132 -9.54 8.98 -3.94
CA LYS A 132 -10.72 8.13 -3.98
C LYS A 132 -11.00 7.53 -2.63
N ASN A 133 -12.25 7.12 -2.39
CA ASN A 133 -12.63 6.42 -1.17
C ASN A 133 -12.12 4.97 -1.24
N LEU A 134 -11.32 4.55 -0.27
CA LEU A 134 -10.75 3.20 -0.21
C LEU A 134 -11.84 2.12 -0.11
N ALA A 135 -12.95 2.42 0.54
CA ALA A 135 -14.08 1.49 0.66
C ALA A 135 -14.75 1.12 -0.68
N ASP A 136 -14.54 1.92 -1.72
CA ASP A 136 -15.03 1.58 -3.08
C ASP A 136 -14.21 0.45 -3.74
N TYR A 137 -13.03 0.13 -3.20
CA TYR A 137 -12.05 -0.82 -3.76
C TYR A 137 -11.77 -1.99 -2.84
N PHE A 138 -12.02 -1.80 -1.53
CA PHE A 138 -11.76 -2.81 -0.51
C PHE A 138 -12.88 -2.85 0.51
N THR A 139 -13.20 -4.04 0.98
CA THR A 139 -13.92 -4.20 2.24
C THR A 139 -12.90 -3.98 3.36
N ILE A 140 -13.16 -3.00 4.20
CA ILE A 140 -12.33 -2.69 5.37
C ILE A 140 -12.97 -3.43 6.54
N SER A 141 -12.33 -4.50 7.01
CA SER A 141 -12.76 -5.15 8.24
C SER A 141 -12.50 -4.19 9.40
N SER A 142 -13.54 -3.88 10.15
CA SER A 142 -13.41 -3.06 11.35
C SER A 142 -12.38 -3.70 12.28
N LEU A 143 -11.69 -2.86 13.05
CA LEU A 143 -10.74 -3.28 14.10
C LEU A 143 -11.39 -4.04 15.26
N ASN A 144 -12.55 -4.65 15.00
CA ASN A 144 -13.26 -5.35 16.03
C ASN A 144 -12.39 -6.51 16.54
N ASP A 145 -12.00 -6.37 17.76
CA ASP A 145 -11.70 -7.42 18.74
C ASP A 145 -10.35 -8.14 18.68
N ASN A 146 -9.61 -8.10 17.58
CA ASN A 146 -8.31 -8.80 17.52
C ASN A 146 -7.07 -7.85 17.57
N ALA A 147 -7.25 -6.54 17.46
CA ALA A 147 -6.14 -5.59 17.55
C ALA A 147 -5.58 -5.48 18.98
N VAL A 148 -6.33 -5.95 19.97
CA VAL A 148 -5.92 -6.01 21.39
C VAL A 148 -6.17 -7.41 21.92
N ASN A 149 -5.42 -8.39 21.43
CA ASN A 149 -5.40 -9.70 22.07
C ASN A 149 -4.48 -9.66 23.29
N ASN A 150 -5.04 -9.88 24.47
CA ASN A 150 -4.32 -10.01 25.75
C ASN A 150 -3.40 -8.82 26.11
N GLY A 151 -3.80 -7.58 25.76
CA GLY A 151 -3.01 -6.38 26.05
C GLY A 151 -1.84 -6.14 25.10
N ASN A 152 -1.61 -7.01 24.14
CA ASN A 152 -0.62 -6.80 23.07
C ASN A 152 -1.29 -6.19 21.85
N ILE A 153 -0.82 -5.01 21.47
CA ILE A 153 -1.25 -4.33 20.25
C ILE A 153 -0.46 -4.93 19.09
N ASP A 154 -1.14 -5.53 18.11
CA ASP A 154 -0.49 -5.89 16.85
C ASP A 154 -0.17 -4.62 16.07
N VAL A 155 1.07 -4.17 16.18
CA VAL A 155 1.58 -2.99 15.48
C VAL A 155 1.98 -3.29 14.03
N HIS A 156 2.00 -4.57 13.64
CA HIS A 156 2.47 -4.97 12.32
C HIS A 156 1.36 -4.83 11.27
N GLY A 157 1.53 -3.88 10.36
CA GLY A 157 0.70 -3.74 9.17
C GLY A 157 -0.68 -3.08 9.39
N ASN A 158 -1.05 -2.69 10.62
CA ASN A 158 -2.35 -2.07 10.90
C ASN A 158 -2.27 -0.70 11.59
N GLN A 159 -1.34 0.11 11.16
CA GLN A 159 -1.17 1.47 11.70
C GLN A 159 -2.41 2.33 11.49
N TYR A 160 -3.08 2.17 10.34
CA TYR A 160 -4.35 2.85 10.05
C TYR A 160 -5.39 2.58 11.14
N GLY A 161 -5.60 1.32 11.46
CA GLY A 161 -6.62 0.97 12.42
C GLY A 161 -6.27 1.39 13.85
N LEU A 162 -5.02 1.28 14.26
CA LEU A 162 -4.56 1.76 15.56
C LEU A 162 -4.72 3.27 15.68
N MET A 163 -4.38 4.02 14.65
CA MET A 163 -4.57 5.46 14.62
C MET A 163 -6.05 5.82 14.69
N ALA A 164 -6.89 5.20 13.86
CA ALA A 164 -8.33 5.45 13.84
C ALA A 164 -9.03 5.13 15.18
N ALA A 165 -8.53 4.17 15.94
CA ALA A 165 -9.02 3.82 17.27
C ALA A 165 -8.52 4.76 18.37
N SER A 166 -7.46 5.52 18.13
CA SER A 166 -6.86 6.37 19.15
C SER A 166 -7.78 7.52 19.58
N LYS A 167 -7.67 7.92 20.85
CA LYS A 167 -8.41 9.09 21.37
C LYS A 167 -7.98 10.37 20.64
N CYS A 168 -6.67 10.53 20.40
CA CYS A 168 -6.15 11.70 19.69
C CYS A 168 -6.81 11.85 18.33
N PHE A 169 -6.86 10.79 17.53
CA PHE A 169 -7.51 10.81 16.24
C PHE A 169 -9.00 11.11 16.34
N ARG A 170 -9.73 10.44 17.25
CA ARG A 170 -11.20 10.62 17.38
C ARG A 170 -11.59 12.00 17.90
N MET A 171 -10.76 12.64 18.70
CA MET A 171 -11.01 13.96 19.29
C MET A 171 -10.43 15.11 18.45
N SER A 172 -9.56 14.84 17.48
CA SER A 172 -9.00 15.83 16.56
C SER A 172 -9.81 15.88 15.26
N GLN A 173 -9.83 17.04 14.63
CA GLN A 173 -10.39 17.23 13.28
C GLN A 173 -9.30 17.25 12.19
N GLN A 174 -8.04 17.23 12.59
CA GLN A 174 -6.88 17.21 11.70
C GLN A 174 -6.10 15.90 11.85
N LEU A 175 -5.35 15.55 10.81
CA LEU A 175 -4.35 14.49 10.85
C LEU A 175 -3.12 15.00 11.57
#